data_235fd5db05df6111509540a64233fa90
#
_entry.id   235fd5db05df6111509540a64233fa90
#
_cell.length_a   1.000
_cell.length_b   1.000
_cell.length_c   1.000
_cell.angle_alpha   90.00
_cell.angle_beta   90.00
_cell.angle_gamma   90.00
#
_symmetry.space_group_name_H-M   'P 1'
#
loop_
_entity.id
_entity.type
_entity.pdbx_description
1 polymer ?
#
loop_
_entity_poly.entity_id
_entity_poly.type
_entity_poly.pdbx_seq_one_letter_code
_entity_poly.pdbx_strand_id
1 'polypeptide(L)'
;MTSADRAARAAAGIEGWLSEAQGRALHHAAASASGRGLIVEIGSWKGRSTAWLAHGARERGLRVLAVDPHVNSREDPQARTFEAFRENLQRAGVLEVVDPLVMNSTEAVRVVTRPVELLFVDGDHSVEGARRDAELWLPRVMDGGTVLFHDVASSGYAGPRRVFQQAICRSPAYHRVRRVGSMGIAERTSRRSLQQALRSGIFDLLLYRYDVESALKRALRRLRPRTVHPPVASSNRV
;
A
#
# COMPACT_ATOMS: atom_id res chain seq x y z
N MET A 1 -9.39 1.18 26.18
CA MET A 1 -8.97 1.61 24.84
C MET A 1 -8.00 0.58 24.30
N THR A 2 -8.33 -0.06 23.18
CA THR A 2 -7.47 -1.07 22.55
C THR A 2 -6.22 -0.45 21.91
N SER A 3 -5.22 -1.26 21.55
CA SER A 3 -4.06 -0.79 20.80
C SER A 3 -4.48 -0.27 19.41
N ALA A 4 -5.42 -0.94 18.74
CA ALA A 4 -5.97 -0.48 17.48
C ALA A 4 -6.66 0.89 17.59
N ASP A 5 -7.31 1.21 18.74
CA ASP A 5 -7.91 2.53 18.96
C ASP A 5 -6.84 3.61 19.21
N ARG A 6 -5.72 3.25 19.84
CA ARG A 6 -4.57 4.14 19.96
C ARG A 6 -3.97 4.44 18.59
N ALA A 7 -3.78 3.40 17.77
CA ALA A 7 -3.30 3.52 16.38
C ALA A 7 -4.22 4.41 15.55
N ALA A 8 -5.55 4.24 15.66
CA ALA A 8 -6.52 5.08 14.96
C ALA A 8 -6.39 6.56 15.30
N ARG A 9 -6.28 6.89 16.59
CA ARG A 9 -6.09 8.27 17.03
C ARG A 9 -4.76 8.86 16.56
N ALA A 10 -3.68 8.08 16.66
CA ALA A 10 -2.36 8.51 16.22
C ALA A 10 -2.31 8.77 14.71
N ALA A 11 -2.87 7.87 13.91
CA ALA A 11 -2.89 7.98 12.46
C ALA A 11 -3.88 9.03 11.92
N ALA A 12 -4.93 9.40 12.69
CA ALA A 12 -5.94 10.37 12.25
C ALA A 12 -5.35 11.75 11.93
N GLY A 13 -4.29 12.15 12.63
CA GLY A 13 -3.57 13.43 12.41
C GLY A 13 -2.51 13.37 11.32
N ILE A 14 -2.28 12.21 10.69
CA ILE A 14 -1.29 12.03 9.64
C ILE A 14 -1.98 12.09 8.28
N GLU A 15 -1.50 12.95 7.39
CA GLU A 15 -1.99 13.06 6.03
C GLU A 15 -1.82 11.73 5.26
N GLY A 16 -2.79 11.37 4.40
CA GLY A 16 -2.73 10.18 3.55
C GLY A 16 -4.12 9.62 3.24
N TRP A 17 -4.16 8.69 2.30
CA TRP A 17 -5.41 8.18 1.70
C TRP A 17 -5.89 6.84 2.27
N LEU A 18 -5.31 6.39 3.37
CA LEU A 18 -5.70 5.16 4.05
C LEU A 18 -6.96 5.38 4.90
N SER A 19 -8.00 4.59 4.71
CA SER A 19 -9.18 4.59 5.57
C SER A 19 -8.90 3.92 6.92
N GLU A 20 -9.71 4.23 7.95
CA GLU A 20 -9.58 3.60 9.26
C GLU A 20 -9.72 2.07 9.19
N ALA A 21 -10.67 1.56 8.37
CA ALA A 21 -10.85 0.12 8.21
C ALA A 21 -9.61 -0.57 7.62
N GLN A 22 -8.95 0.07 6.66
CA GLN A 22 -7.68 -0.41 6.11
C GLN A 22 -6.56 -0.34 7.15
N GLY A 23 -6.47 0.76 7.89
CA GLY A 23 -5.51 0.91 8.98
C GLY A 23 -5.66 -0.17 10.06
N ARG A 24 -6.90 -0.46 10.48
CA ARG A 24 -7.19 -1.56 11.42
C ARG A 24 -6.77 -2.92 10.86
N ALA A 25 -6.91 -3.14 9.55
CA ALA A 25 -6.43 -4.37 8.92
C ALA A 25 -4.90 -4.47 8.90
N LEU A 26 -4.17 -3.37 8.66
CA LEU A 26 -2.71 -3.30 8.77
C LEU A 26 -2.25 -3.57 10.20
N HIS A 27 -2.86 -2.90 11.19
CA HIS A 27 -2.59 -3.13 12.60
C HIS A 27 -2.79 -4.60 12.98
N HIS A 28 -3.94 -5.19 12.62
CA HIS A 28 -4.23 -6.59 12.92
C HIS A 28 -3.22 -7.53 12.26
N ALA A 29 -2.83 -7.30 11.02
CA ALA A 29 -1.83 -8.11 10.33
C ALA A 29 -0.47 -8.05 11.05
N ALA A 30 -0.03 -6.87 11.46
CA ALA A 30 1.22 -6.69 12.20
C ALA A 30 1.16 -7.28 13.62
N ALA A 31 0.04 -7.11 14.34
CA ALA A 31 -0.18 -7.70 15.66
C ALA A 31 -0.31 -9.24 15.63
N SER A 32 -0.62 -9.81 14.47
CA SER A 32 -0.70 -11.28 14.28
C SER A 32 0.61 -11.90 13.80
N ALA A 33 1.62 -11.08 13.47
CA ALA A 33 2.93 -11.57 13.04
C ALA A 33 3.63 -12.37 14.14
N SER A 34 4.28 -13.47 13.76
CA SER A 34 4.93 -14.39 14.70
C SER A 34 6.38 -13.97 15.04
N GLY A 35 6.98 -13.06 14.26
CA GLY A 35 8.37 -12.65 14.37
C GLY A 35 9.37 -13.56 13.64
N ARG A 36 8.88 -14.55 12.88
CA ARG A 36 9.75 -15.42 12.05
C ARG A 36 10.36 -14.69 10.86
N GLY A 37 9.72 -13.61 10.42
CA GLY A 37 10.16 -12.78 9.31
C GLY A 37 10.05 -11.30 9.63
N LEU A 38 10.33 -10.47 8.63
CA LEU A 38 10.22 -9.02 8.71
C LEU A 38 8.79 -8.54 8.41
N ILE A 39 8.42 -7.41 9.01
CA ILE A 39 7.29 -6.60 8.56
C ILE A 39 7.88 -5.51 7.66
N VAL A 40 7.49 -5.51 6.38
CA VAL A 40 8.02 -4.59 5.37
C VAL A 40 6.89 -3.78 4.75
N GLU A 41 7.09 -2.49 4.66
CA GLU A 41 6.25 -1.54 3.95
C GLU A 41 7.02 -0.95 2.78
N ILE A 42 6.41 -0.95 1.59
CA ILE A 42 6.92 -0.29 0.37
C ILE A 42 6.02 0.91 0.08
N GLY A 43 6.57 2.12 0.19
CA GLY A 43 5.81 3.37 0.09
C GLY A 43 5.25 3.79 1.45
N SER A 44 6.05 4.50 2.23
CA SER A 44 5.65 4.98 3.57
C SER A 44 5.23 6.45 3.59
N TRP A 45 5.66 7.23 2.61
CA TRP A 45 5.38 8.66 2.46
C TRP A 45 5.48 9.42 3.79
N LYS A 46 4.36 9.98 4.29
CA LYS A 46 4.31 10.73 5.56
C LYS A 46 3.99 9.85 6.79
N GLY A 47 3.94 8.51 6.63
CA GLY A 47 3.90 7.55 7.73
C GLY A 47 2.52 7.17 8.27
N ARG A 48 1.40 7.47 7.55
CA ARG A 48 0.06 7.14 8.04
C ARG A 48 -0.15 5.63 8.18
N SER A 49 0.17 4.85 7.17
CA SER A 49 0.13 3.38 7.18
C SER A 49 1.18 2.80 8.12
N THR A 50 2.38 3.39 8.12
CA THR A 50 3.47 3.00 9.01
C THR A 50 3.06 3.07 10.48
N ALA A 51 2.32 4.12 10.89
CA ALA A 51 1.84 4.27 12.27
C ALA A 51 0.92 3.10 12.67
N TRP A 52 0.03 2.66 11.78
CA TRP A 52 -0.84 1.51 12.03
C TRP A 52 -0.04 0.20 12.16
N LEU A 53 0.88 -0.05 11.24
CA LEU A 53 1.76 -1.22 11.27
C LEU A 53 2.62 -1.23 12.54
N ALA A 54 3.21 -0.09 12.90
CA ALA A 54 4.09 0.04 14.05
C ALA A 54 3.37 -0.18 15.39
N HIS A 55 2.14 0.33 15.55
CA HIS A 55 1.32 0.03 16.73
C HIS A 55 1.03 -1.46 16.87
N GLY A 56 0.72 -2.14 15.76
CA GLY A 56 0.51 -3.59 15.77
C GLY A 56 1.79 -4.38 16.04
N ALA A 57 2.88 -4.02 15.38
CA ALA A 57 4.19 -4.66 15.55
C ALA A 57 4.71 -4.57 16.99
N ARG A 58 4.51 -3.40 17.64
CA ARG A 58 4.88 -3.18 19.04
C ARG A 58 4.25 -4.19 19.99
N GLU A 59 3.00 -4.61 19.78
CA GLU A 59 2.33 -5.62 20.62
C GLU A 59 3.09 -6.95 20.64
N ARG A 60 3.89 -7.19 19.61
CA ARG A 60 4.68 -8.40 19.43
C ARG A 60 6.18 -8.20 19.70
N GLY A 61 6.59 -7.01 20.12
CA GLY A 61 7.99 -6.65 20.22
C GLY A 61 8.73 -6.64 18.88
N LEU A 62 8.00 -6.45 17.77
CA LEU A 62 8.53 -6.43 16.42
C LEU A 62 8.72 -5.01 15.91
N ARG A 63 9.46 -4.88 14.81
CA ARG A 63 9.76 -3.63 14.13
C ARG A 63 9.21 -3.63 12.71
N VAL A 64 8.95 -2.44 12.18
CA VAL A 64 8.52 -2.23 10.80
C VAL A 64 9.69 -1.66 10.00
N LEU A 65 10.03 -2.31 8.91
CA LEU A 65 10.96 -1.80 7.93
C LEU A 65 10.17 -0.99 6.89
N ALA A 66 10.34 0.33 6.91
CA ALA A 66 9.61 1.27 6.06
C ALA A 66 10.52 1.73 4.91
N VAL A 67 10.22 1.30 3.69
CA VAL A 67 11.00 1.58 2.49
C VAL A 67 10.33 2.68 1.68
N ASP A 68 10.98 3.83 1.56
CA ASP A 68 10.52 4.95 0.74
C ASP A 68 11.73 5.81 0.35
N PRO A 69 11.89 6.20 -0.91
CA PRO A 69 12.99 7.09 -1.30
C PRO A 69 12.80 8.52 -0.76
N HIS A 70 11.61 8.87 -0.30
CA HIS A 70 11.24 10.21 0.18
C HIS A 70 11.63 11.34 -0.79
N VAL A 71 11.67 11.00 -2.07
CA VAL A 71 11.82 11.99 -3.13
C VAL A 71 10.45 12.63 -3.40
N ASN A 72 10.49 13.87 -3.82
CA ASN A 72 9.29 14.69 -4.03
C ASN A 72 8.25 13.95 -4.89
N SER A 73 7.03 13.86 -4.39
CA SER A 73 5.92 13.32 -5.16
C SER A 73 5.47 14.32 -6.24
N ARG A 74 4.73 13.84 -7.24
CA ARG A 74 4.12 14.74 -8.23
C ARG A 74 3.10 15.70 -7.59
N GLU A 75 2.50 15.27 -6.48
CA GLU A 75 1.50 16.04 -5.74
C GLU A 75 2.12 17.16 -4.91
N ASP A 76 3.36 16.97 -4.43
CA ASP A 76 4.08 17.99 -3.66
C ASP A 76 5.59 17.91 -3.94
N PRO A 77 6.06 18.62 -4.99
CA PRO A 77 7.48 18.60 -5.38
C PRO A 77 8.43 19.21 -4.35
N GLN A 78 7.92 19.93 -3.36
CA GLN A 78 8.71 20.59 -2.32
C GLN A 78 8.54 19.93 -0.95
N ALA A 79 7.74 18.85 -0.85
CA ALA A 79 7.46 18.20 0.40
C ALA A 79 8.72 17.56 0.99
N ARG A 80 9.04 17.95 2.21
CA ARG A 80 10.03 17.28 3.05
C ARG A 80 9.40 16.04 3.66
N THR A 81 9.14 15.03 2.83
CA THR A 81 8.34 13.87 3.24
C THR A 81 9.02 13.04 4.31
N PHE A 82 10.35 12.96 4.33
CA PHE A 82 11.08 12.21 5.36
C PHE A 82 11.01 12.91 6.74
N GLU A 83 11.18 14.22 6.79
CA GLU A 83 11.02 14.99 8.03
C GLU A 83 9.59 14.84 8.56
N ALA A 84 8.57 15.04 7.70
CA ALA A 84 7.18 14.85 8.07
C ALA A 84 6.88 13.41 8.54
N PHE A 85 7.45 12.40 7.90
CA PHE A 85 7.38 11.00 8.31
C PHE A 85 7.90 10.82 9.74
N ARG A 86 9.10 11.31 10.02
CA ARG A 86 9.72 11.18 11.36
C ARG A 86 8.92 11.91 12.43
N GLU A 87 8.51 13.14 12.16
CA GLU A 87 7.70 13.96 13.10
C GLU A 87 6.35 13.30 13.38
N ASN A 88 5.69 12.76 12.36
CA ASN A 88 4.43 12.05 12.47
C ASN A 88 4.57 10.80 13.35
N LEU A 89 5.59 9.98 13.12
CA LEU A 89 5.83 8.78 13.92
C LEU A 89 6.27 9.09 15.34
N GLN A 90 7.01 10.18 15.55
CA GLN A 90 7.36 10.67 16.88
C GLN A 90 6.10 11.08 17.65
N ARG A 91 5.20 11.87 17.01
CA ARG A 91 3.91 12.26 17.61
C ARG A 91 2.98 11.07 17.85
N ALA A 92 3.00 10.09 16.96
CA ALA A 92 2.29 8.83 17.11
C ALA A 92 2.89 7.94 18.22
N GLY A 93 4.08 8.29 18.73
CA GLY A 93 4.81 7.54 19.76
C GLY A 93 5.27 6.17 19.29
N VAL A 94 5.62 5.99 18.01
CA VAL A 94 6.02 4.69 17.42
C VAL A 94 7.34 4.74 16.64
N LEU A 95 8.02 5.88 16.64
CA LEU A 95 9.27 6.02 15.86
C LEU A 95 10.33 4.97 16.24
N GLU A 96 10.41 4.60 17.51
CA GLU A 96 11.41 3.66 18.02
C GLU A 96 11.22 2.21 17.52
N VAL A 97 10.05 1.86 17.01
CA VAL A 97 9.78 0.52 16.43
C VAL A 97 9.77 0.52 14.91
N VAL A 98 10.22 1.61 14.28
CA VAL A 98 10.30 1.72 12.82
C VAL A 98 11.75 1.89 12.40
N ASP A 99 12.16 1.13 11.39
CA ASP A 99 13.46 1.21 10.72
C ASP A 99 13.23 1.81 9.32
N PRO A 100 13.46 3.12 9.12
CA PRO A 100 13.30 3.73 7.80
C PRO A 100 14.47 3.36 6.89
N LEU A 101 14.15 2.87 5.68
CA LEU A 101 15.10 2.71 4.59
C LEU A 101 14.82 3.78 3.53
N VAL A 102 15.60 4.87 3.56
CA VAL A 102 15.47 5.99 2.62
C VAL A 102 16.13 5.61 1.30
N MET A 103 15.46 4.77 0.54
CA MET A 103 15.89 4.27 -0.77
C MET A 103 14.70 3.72 -1.56
N ASN A 104 14.87 3.51 -2.85
CA ASN A 104 13.82 2.87 -3.64
C ASN A 104 13.71 1.36 -3.34
N SER A 105 12.58 0.76 -3.70
CA SER A 105 12.28 -0.66 -3.44
C SER A 105 13.26 -1.63 -4.12
N THR A 106 13.83 -1.24 -5.27
CA THR A 106 14.84 -2.02 -6.02
C THR A 106 16.20 -2.06 -5.34
N GLU A 107 16.55 -1.03 -4.62
CA GLU A 107 17.77 -0.99 -3.81
C GLU A 107 17.54 -1.71 -2.49
N ALA A 108 16.42 -1.44 -1.83
CA ALA A 108 16.07 -2.02 -0.55
C ALA A 108 16.04 -3.57 -0.59
N VAL A 109 15.51 -4.18 -1.64
CA VAL A 109 15.46 -5.64 -1.77
C VAL A 109 16.85 -6.30 -1.80
N ARG A 110 17.91 -5.56 -2.17
CA ARG A 110 19.28 -6.07 -2.22
C ARG A 110 19.93 -6.15 -0.83
N VAL A 111 19.53 -5.26 0.08
CA VAL A 111 20.06 -5.19 1.45
C VAL A 111 19.19 -5.93 2.46
N VAL A 112 17.92 -6.17 2.13
CA VAL A 112 16.99 -6.95 2.97
C VAL A 112 17.18 -8.43 2.67
N THR A 113 17.89 -9.14 3.56
CA THR A 113 18.24 -10.56 3.37
C THR A 113 17.31 -11.53 4.11
N ARG A 114 16.65 -11.08 5.17
CA ARG A 114 15.72 -11.90 5.95
C ARG A 114 14.39 -12.13 5.20
N PRO A 115 13.72 -13.29 5.42
CA PRO A 115 12.37 -13.52 4.91
C PRO A 115 11.38 -12.45 5.37
N VAL A 116 10.36 -12.17 4.55
CA VAL A 116 9.28 -11.24 4.87
C VAL A 116 8.07 -12.03 5.36
N GLU A 117 7.56 -11.70 6.54
CA GLU A 117 6.36 -12.30 7.11
C GLU A 117 5.11 -11.48 6.80
N LEU A 118 5.26 -10.17 6.76
CA LEU A 118 4.21 -9.24 6.37
C LEU A 118 4.76 -8.25 5.34
N LEU A 119 4.14 -8.20 4.17
CA LEU A 119 4.47 -7.25 3.11
C LEU A 119 3.27 -6.34 2.83
N PHE A 120 3.45 -5.04 2.99
CA PHE A 120 2.49 -4.03 2.53
C PHE A 120 3.09 -3.25 1.36
N VAL A 121 2.35 -3.16 0.24
CA VAL A 121 2.78 -2.48 -0.99
C VAL A 121 1.83 -1.32 -1.29
N ASP A 122 2.35 -0.11 -1.24
CA ASP A 122 1.67 1.16 -1.53
C ASP A 122 2.64 2.17 -2.18
N GLY A 123 3.52 1.66 -3.06
CA GLY A 123 4.53 2.45 -3.74
C GLY A 123 4.03 3.09 -5.05
N ASP A 124 4.74 2.86 -6.16
CA ASP A 124 4.37 3.40 -7.47
C ASP A 124 3.10 2.74 -8.03
N HIS A 125 2.05 3.54 -8.24
CA HIS A 125 0.75 3.09 -8.76
C HIS A 125 0.72 2.87 -10.27
N SER A 126 1.82 3.11 -10.98
CA SER A 126 1.93 2.72 -12.39
C SER A 126 1.91 1.18 -12.51
N VAL A 127 1.51 0.67 -13.68
CA VAL A 127 1.55 -0.80 -13.91
C VAL A 127 2.97 -1.33 -13.81
N GLU A 128 3.93 -0.53 -14.23
CA GLU A 128 5.34 -0.88 -14.29
C GLU A 128 5.98 -0.89 -12.89
N GLY A 129 5.72 0.15 -12.09
CA GLY A 129 6.19 0.26 -10.71
C GLY A 129 5.59 -0.82 -9.82
N ALA A 130 4.27 -0.96 -9.82
CA ALA A 130 3.59 -1.99 -9.04
C ALA A 130 4.04 -3.42 -9.42
N ARG A 131 4.28 -3.69 -10.72
CA ARG A 131 4.80 -4.98 -11.19
C ARG A 131 6.22 -5.21 -10.68
N ARG A 132 7.09 -4.21 -10.79
CA ARG A 132 8.47 -4.28 -10.29
C ARG A 132 8.52 -4.59 -8.81
N ASP A 133 7.72 -3.90 -8.00
CA ASP A 133 7.64 -4.16 -6.56
C ASP A 133 7.16 -5.60 -6.29
N ALA A 134 6.14 -6.06 -7.00
CA ALA A 134 5.65 -7.43 -6.86
C ALA A 134 6.71 -8.48 -7.25
N GLU A 135 7.37 -8.32 -8.38
CA GLU A 135 8.40 -9.25 -8.87
C GLU A 135 9.59 -9.36 -7.92
N LEU A 136 9.97 -8.25 -7.28
CA LEU A 136 11.11 -8.20 -6.37
C LEU A 136 10.76 -8.70 -4.96
N TRP A 137 9.58 -8.33 -4.43
CA TRP A 137 9.27 -8.53 -3.02
C TRP A 137 8.40 -9.75 -2.74
N LEU A 138 7.49 -10.15 -3.65
CA LEU A 138 6.66 -11.35 -3.43
C LEU A 138 7.48 -12.63 -3.26
N PRO A 139 8.60 -12.86 -3.96
CA PRO A 139 9.44 -14.02 -3.72
C PRO A 139 10.06 -14.07 -2.30
N ARG A 140 10.21 -12.90 -1.65
CA ARG A 140 10.76 -12.78 -0.30
C ARG A 140 9.74 -13.12 0.80
N VAL A 141 8.45 -13.12 0.48
CA VAL A 141 7.40 -13.45 1.45
C VAL A 141 7.49 -14.94 1.77
N MET A 142 7.58 -15.27 3.06
CA MET A 142 7.67 -16.65 3.53
C MET A 142 6.32 -17.39 3.43
N ASP A 143 6.33 -18.71 3.48
CA ASP A 143 5.09 -19.50 3.57
C ASP A 143 4.33 -19.16 4.86
N GLY A 144 3.01 -18.96 4.73
CA GLY A 144 2.18 -18.42 5.79
C GLY A 144 2.27 -16.89 5.97
N GLY A 145 3.12 -16.21 5.22
CA GLY A 145 3.24 -14.75 5.26
C GLY A 145 2.04 -14.05 4.62
N THR A 146 1.76 -12.84 5.10
CA THR A 146 0.64 -12.01 4.64
C THR A 146 1.12 -10.93 3.67
N VAL A 147 0.37 -10.73 2.59
CA VAL A 147 0.60 -9.68 1.61
C VAL A 147 -0.62 -8.78 1.54
N LEU A 148 -0.39 -7.45 1.59
CA LEU A 148 -1.40 -6.44 1.42
C LEU A 148 -0.97 -5.48 0.30
N PHE A 149 -1.88 -5.17 -0.61
CA PHE A 149 -1.68 -4.19 -1.68
C PHE A 149 -2.72 -3.10 -1.58
N HIS A 150 -2.29 -1.84 -1.52
CA HIS A 150 -3.21 -0.72 -1.57
C HIS A 150 -3.78 -0.53 -2.99
N ASP A 151 -4.88 0.16 -3.12
CA ASP A 151 -5.53 0.58 -4.38
C ASP A 151 -5.88 -0.52 -5.40
N VAL A 152 -5.96 -1.77 -4.97
CA VAL A 152 -6.39 -2.90 -5.81
C VAL A 152 -7.82 -2.70 -6.33
N ALA A 153 -8.73 -2.21 -5.49
CA ALA A 153 -10.12 -1.94 -5.84
C ALA A 153 -10.38 -0.43 -6.02
N SER A 154 -9.47 0.27 -6.69
CA SER A 154 -9.58 1.68 -7.04
C SER A 154 -9.82 1.86 -8.53
N SER A 155 -10.79 2.70 -8.92
CA SER A 155 -10.97 3.07 -10.34
C SER A 155 -9.94 4.10 -10.82
N GLY A 156 -9.14 4.69 -9.92
CA GLY A 156 -8.10 5.67 -10.24
C GLY A 156 -6.81 5.03 -10.73
N TYR A 157 -6.46 3.87 -10.19
CA TYR A 157 -5.17 3.23 -10.45
C TYR A 157 -5.35 1.81 -11.00
N ALA A 158 -4.80 1.57 -12.21
CA ALA A 158 -4.86 0.26 -12.83
C ALA A 158 -3.68 -0.65 -12.43
N GLY A 159 -2.55 -0.06 -12.04
CA GLY A 159 -1.31 -0.77 -11.72
C GLY A 159 -1.49 -1.78 -10.59
N PRO A 160 -1.78 -1.34 -9.36
CA PRO A 160 -1.96 -2.24 -8.21
C PRO A 160 -3.00 -3.34 -8.47
N ARG A 161 -4.13 -2.99 -9.11
CA ARG A 161 -5.18 -3.98 -9.45
C ARG A 161 -4.69 -5.06 -10.40
N ARG A 162 -4.11 -4.68 -11.54
CA ARG A 162 -3.63 -5.64 -12.55
C ARG A 162 -2.55 -6.56 -12.00
N VAL A 163 -1.64 -5.99 -11.24
CA VAL A 163 -0.56 -6.75 -10.61
C VAL A 163 -1.11 -7.71 -9.56
N PHE A 164 -2.02 -7.26 -8.70
CA PHE A 164 -2.65 -8.12 -7.70
C PHE A 164 -3.43 -9.27 -8.35
N GLN A 165 -4.17 -9.01 -9.44
CA GLN A 165 -4.86 -10.04 -10.21
C GLN A 165 -3.88 -11.08 -10.77
N GLN A 166 -2.81 -10.63 -11.42
CA GLN A 166 -1.84 -11.52 -12.08
C GLN A 166 -0.97 -12.29 -11.10
N ALA A 167 -0.38 -11.58 -10.12
CA ALA A 167 0.62 -12.14 -9.22
C ALA A 167 0.01 -12.86 -8.00
N ILE A 168 -1.23 -12.50 -7.60
CA ILE A 168 -1.87 -13.03 -6.39
C ILE A 168 -3.09 -13.89 -6.74
N CYS A 169 -4.14 -13.31 -7.39
CA CYS A 169 -5.39 -14.04 -7.58
C CYS A 169 -5.22 -15.29 -8.45
N ARG A 170 -4.43 -15.20 -9.51
CA ARG A 170 -4.17 -16.28 -10.48
C ARG A 170 -3.00 -17.18 -10.09
N SER A 171 -2.23 -16.80 -9.09
CA SER A 171 -1.09 -17.57 -8.62
C SER A 171 -1.52 -18.72 -7.69
N PRO A 172 -0.97 -19.93 -7.83
CA PRO A 172 -1.20 -21.01 -6.88
C PRO A 172 -0.51 -20.77 -5.51
N ALA A 173 0.41 -19.82 -5.45
CA ALA A 173 1.18 -19.52 -4.25
C ALA A 173 0.42 -18.68 -3.21
N TYR A 174 -0.82 -18.27 -3.49
CA TYR A 174 -1.60 -17.42 -2.59
C TYR A 174 -3.01 -17.95 -2.39
N HIS A 175 -3.53 -17.77 -1.17
CA HIS A 175 -4.89 -18.13 -0.79
C HIS A 175 -5.52 -17.05 0.12
N ARG A 176 -6.77 -17.31 0.61
CA ARG A 176 -7.53 -16.38 1.48
C ARG A 176 -7.60 -14.95 0.93
N VAL A 177 -7.69 -14.85 -0.41
CA VAL A 177 -7.77 -13.56 -1.10
C VAL A 177 -9.05 -12.85 -0.68
N ARG A 178 -8.90 -11.64 -0.14
CA ARG A 178 -9.98 -10.78 0.33
C ARG A 178 -9.61 -9.31 0.18
N ARG A 179 -10.53 -8.41 0.50
CA ARG A 179 -10.26 -6.97 0.51
C ARG A 179 -10.85 -6.26 1.72
N VAL A 180 -10.26 -5.12 2.05
CA VAL A 180 -10.80 -4.12 2.98
C VAL A 180 -10.73 -2.77 2.28
N GLY A 181 -11.87 -2.16 1.97
CA GLY A 181 -11.91 -0.97 1.13
C GLY A 181 -11.29 -1.23 -0.26
N SER A 182 -10.30 -0.42 -0.64
CA SER A 182 -9.51 -0.60 -1.88
C SER A 182 -8.34 -1.58 -1.71
N MET A 183 -7.97 -1.96 -0.49
CA MET A 183 -6.80 -2.78 -0.20
C MET A 183 -7.10 -4.28 -0.39
N GLY A 184 -6.31 -4.96 -1.22
CA GLY A 184 -6.31 -6.41 -1.39
C GLY A 184 -5.41 -7.07 -0.36
N ILE A 185 -5.81 -8.25 0.15
CA ILE A 185 -5.09 -9.03 1.16
C ILE A 185 -5.05 -10.48 0.73
N ALA A 186 -3.91 -11.14 0.90
CA ALA A 186 -3.73 -12.56 0.64
C ALA A 186 -2.69 -13.16 1.58
N GLU A 187 -2.69 -14.47 1.73
CA GLU A 187 -1.68 -15.23 2.47
C GLU A 187 -0.89 -16.12 1.51
N ARG A 188 0.43 -16.16 1.66
CA ARG A 188 1.28 -17.08 0.89
C ARG A 188 1.09 -18.50 1.39
N THR A 189 1.08 -19.46 0.46
CA THR A 189 0.96 -20.88 0.79
C THR A 189 1.76 -21.75 -0.17
N SER A 190 2.39 -22.78 0.34
CA SER A 190 2.97 -23.86 -0.46
C SER A 190 1.93 -24.84 -0.99
N ARG A 191 0.70 -24.82 -0.43
CA ARG A 191 -0.39 -25.74 -0.78
C ARG A 191 -1.71 -24.99 -0.90
N ARG A 192 -2.27 -24.96 -2.11
CA ARG A 192 -3.57 -24.32 -2.40
C ARG A 192 -4.61 -25.39 -2.74
N SER A 193 -5.74 -25.40 -2.03
CA SER A 193 -6.88 -26.27 -2.35
C SER A 193 -7.67 -25.76 -3.55
N LEU A 194 -8.41 -26.66 -4.24
CA LEU A 194 -9.30 -26.29 -5.34
C LEU A 194 -10.34 -25.24 -4.92
N GLN A 195 -10.89 -25.36 -3.71
CA GLN A 195 -11.85 -24.38 -3.17
C GLN A 195 -11.23 -22.99 -3.00
N GLN A 196 -9.98 -22.91 -2.56
CA GLN A 196 -9.25 -21.65 -2.44
C GLN A 196 -8.95 -21.05 -3.81
N ALA A 197 -8.63 -21.89 -4.81
CA ALA A 197 -8.43 -21.47 -6.18
C ALA A 197 -9.71 -20.86 -6.79
N LEU A 198 -10.86 -21.50 -6.56
CA LEU A 198 -12.15 -20.99 -7.04
C LEU A 198 -12.51 -19.65 -6.39
N ARG A 199 -12.35 -19.51 -5.07
CA ARG A 199 -12.59 -18.24 -4.35
C ARG A 199 -11.72 -17.11 -4.87
N SER A 200 -10.45 -17.37 -5.15
CA SER A 200 -9.54 -16.36 -5.73
C SER A 200 -9.94 -15.98 -7.16
N GLY A 201 -10.42 -16.93 -7.96
CA GLY A 201 -10.95 -16.69 -9.29
C GLY A 201 -12.21 -15.81 -9.28
N ILE A 202 -13.13 -16.06 -8.33
CA ILE A 202 -14.30 -15.20 -8.14
C ILE A 202 -13.88 -13.78 -7.74
N PHE A 203 -12.89 -13.66 -6.85
CA PHE A 203 -12.37 -12.35 -6.46
C PHE A 203 -11.72 -11.61 -7.64
N ASP A 204 -10.94 -12.31 -8.48
CA ASP A 204 -10.36 -11.77 -9.71
C ASP A 204 -11.45 -11.20 -10.64
N LEU A 205 -12.53 -11.96 -10.83
CA LEU A 205 -13.67 -11.53 -11.65
C LEU A 205 -14.36 -10.27 -11.07
N LEU A 206 -14.53 -10.23 -9.75
CA LEU A 206 -15.13 -9.05 -9.08
C LEU A 206 -14.28 -7.79 -9.23
N LEU A 207 -12.96 -7.91 -9.34
CA LEU A 207 -12.07 -6.78 -9.59
C LEU A 207 -12.23 -6.21 -11.00
N TYR A 208 -12.64 -7.03 -11.97
CA TYR A 208 -12.83 -6.60 -13.37
C TYR A 208 -13.82 -5.43 -13.53
N ARG A 209 -14.83 -5.34 -12.64
CA ARG A 209 -15.76 -4.20 -12.63
C ARG A 209 -15.06 -2.84 -12.55
N TYR A 210 -13.94 -2.76 -11.81
CA TYR A 210 -13.17 -1.51 -11.68
C TYR A 210 -12.43 -1.14 -12.97
N ASP A 211 -12.09 -2.11 -13.82
CA ASP A 211 -11.54 -1.85 -15.15
C ASP A 211 -12.60 -1.22 -16.05
N VAL A 212 -13.83 -1.74 -16.01
CA VAL A 212 -14.97 -1.19 -16.74
C VAL A 212 -15.27 0.23 -16.27
N GLU A 213 -15.38 0.47 -14.96
CA GLU A 213 -15.59 1.81 -14.40
C GLU A 213 -14.48 2.78 -14.81
N SER A 214 -13.23 2.34 -14.78
CA SER A 214 -12.07 3.16 -15.16
C SER A 214 -12.09 3.49 -16.65
N ALA A 215 -12.49 2.53 -17.50
CA ALA A 215 -12.62 2.73 -18.95
C ALA A 215 -13.74 3.74 -19.24
N LEU A 216 -14.89 3.60 -18.59
CA LEU A 216 -16.02 4.52 -18.72
C LEU A 216 -15.65 5.94 -18.28
N LYS A 217 -14.99 6.10 -17.13
CA LYS A 217 -14.51 7.40 -16.66
C LYS A 217 -13.55 8.06 -17.64
N ARG A 218 -12.63 7.29 -18.25
CA ARG A 218 -11.72 7.81 -19.28
C ARG A 218 -12.47 8.23 -20.53
N ALA A 219 -13.45 7.45 -20.99
CA ALA A 219 -14.28 7.79 -22.14
C ALA A 219 -15.08 9.09 -21.90
N LEU A 220 -15.73 9.21 -20.76
CA LEU A 220 -16.49 10.41 -20.38
C LEU A 220 -15.62 11.67 -20.25
N ARG A 221 -14.37 11.52 -19.74
CA ARG A 221 -13.43 12.67 -19.70
C ARG A 221 -13.02 13.15 -21.08
N ARG A 222 -12.91 12.24 -22.08
CA ARG A 222 -12.59 12.61 -23.47
C ARG A 222 -13.74 13.34 -24.17
N LEU A 223 -14.97 13.08 -23.74
CA LEU A 223 -16.19 13.70 -24.29
C LEU A 223 -16.52 15.07 -23.65
N ARG A 224 -15.89 15.43 -22.53
CA ARG A 224 -16.06 16.76 -21.93
C ARG A 224 -15.42 17.81 -22.84
N PRO A 225 -16.16 18.84 -23.27
CA PRO A 225 -15.58 19.93 -24.04
C PRO A 225 -14.46 20.58 -23.20
N ARG A 226 -13.33 20.87 -23.85
CA ARG A 226 -12.28 21.68 -23.24
C ARG A 226 -12.90 23.05 -22.96
N THR A 227 -13.06 23.40 -21.70
CA THR A 227 -13.37 24.77 -21.28
C THR A 227 -12.18 25.64 -21.71
N VAL A 228 -12.36 26.38 -22.79
CA VAL A 228 -11.40 27.41 -23.19
C VAL A 228 -11.53 28.52 -22.14
N HIS A 229 -10.56 28.65 -21.26
CA HIS A 229 -10.48 29.83 -20.42
C HIS A 229 -10.30 31.05 -21.33
N PRO A 230 -11.16 32.08 -21.24
CA PRO A 230 -10.91 33.31 -21.97
C PRO A 230 -9.56 33.91 -21.55
N PRO A 231 -8.83 34.55 -22.49
CA PRO A 231 -7.55 35.16 -22.16
C PRO A 231 -7.76 36.22 -21.08
N VAL A 232 -6.92 36.18 -20.04
CA VAL A 232 -6.88 37.20 -19.01
C VAL A 232 -6.57 38.51 -19.69
N ALA A 233 -7.53 39.45 -19.70
CA ALA A 233 -7.34 40.79 -20.26
C ALA A 233 -6.21 41.47 -19.46
N SER A 234 -5.12 41.78 -20.13
CA SER A 234 -4.05 42.62 -19.61
C SER A 234 -4.59 44.01 -19.38
N SER A 235 -4.88 44.37 -18.12
CA SER A 235 -5.15 45.74 -17.75
C SER A 235 -3.85 46.53 -17.77
N ASN A 236 -3.51 47.10 -18.93
CA ASN A 236 -2.64 48.28 -18.99
C ASN A 236 -3.36 49.42 -18.26
N ARG A 237 -2.87 49.77 -17.08
CA ARG A 237 -3.11 51.11 -16.52
C ARG A 237 -1.82 51.95 -16.72
N VAL A 238 -2.03 53.04 -17.42
CA VAL A 238 -1.16 54.19 -17.57
C VAL A 238 -0.84 54.80 -16.21
#